data_dd0a2ae8331aa825b2f458bdb0e5c98b
#
_entry.id   dd0a2ae8331aa825b2f458bdb0e5c98b
#
_cell.length_a   1.000
_cell.length_b   1.000
_cell.length_c   1.000
_cell.angle_alpha   90.00
_cell.angle_beta   90.00
_cell.angle_gamma   90.00
#
_symmetry.space_group_name_H-M   'P 1'
#
loop_
_entity.id
_entity.type
_entity.pdbx_description
1 polymer ?
#
loop_
_entity_poly.entity_id
_entity_poly.type
_entity_poly.pdbx_seq_one_letter_code
_entity_poly.pdbx_strand_id
1 'polypeptide(L)'
;VVLFDLDGTLLDTAPDFVVTANAMRQARGMQALAAECLRPVVSKGSRAMLAVAFPQMAESERQALVPEFLDVYQSLIGRHARLFDGVASMLNALEQAGSRWGIVTNKPEYLARLILPQLGWEQRCAVLIGGDTLAERKPHPLPLQVAAQRIGWAPQHCVYVGDDARDIQAASAAAMPSVAALWGYRPDGDDPALWQADVMAAT
;
A
#
# COMPACT_ATOMS: atom_id res chain seq x y z
N VAL A 1 -9.46 -16.88 -4.44
CA VAL A 1 -8.20 -16.12 -4.34
C VAL A 1 -8.47 -14.71 -3.84
N VAL A 2 -7.64 -14.20 -2.92
CA VAL A 2 -7.75 -12.83 -2.45
C VAL A 2 -6.44 -12.10 -2.75
N LEU A 3 -6.56 -10.93 -3.37
CA LEU A 3 -5.46 -10.02 -3.64
C LEU A 3 -5.60 -8.79 -2.74
N PHE A 4 -4.49 -8.30 -2.21
CA PHE A 4 -4.48 -7.20 -1.25
C PHE A 4 -3.55 -6.08 -1.71
N ASP A 5 -3.88 -4.83 -1.38
CA ASP A 5 -2.85 -3.82 -1.23
C ASP A 5 -1.98 -4.11 0.01
N LEU A 6 -0.86 -3.45 0.14
CA LEU A 6 0.09 -3.65 1.24
C LEU A 6 -0.02 -2.53 2.28
N ASP A 7 0.39 -1.31 1.91
CA ASP A 7 0.47 -0.17 2.82
C ASP A 7 -0.95 0.37 3.11
N GLY A 8 -1.40 0.33 4.36
CA GLY A 8 -2.75 0.75 4.75
C GLY A 8 -3.80 -0.37 4.71
N THR A 9 -3.47 -1.50 4.11
CA THR A 9 -4.40 -2.64 4.02
C THR A 9 -3.94 -3.83 4.86
N LEU A 10 -2.82 -4.43 4.55
CA LEU A 10 -2.23 -5.52 5.34
C LEU A 10 -1.31 -4.99 6.45
N LEU A 11 -0.59 -3.90 6.16
CA LEU A 11 0.50 -3.42 6.99
C LEU A 11 0.33 -1.93 7.32
N ASP A 12 0.37 -1.59 8.60
CA ASP A 12 0.53 -0.21 9.06
C ASP A 12 1.99 0.20 8.94
N THR A 13 2.33 0.80 7.80
CA THR A 13 3.68 1.28 7.46
C THR A 13 3.89 2.75 7.77
N ALA A 14 2.85 3.47 8.19
CA ALA A 14 2.94 4.90 8.51
C ALA A 14 4.07 5.22 9.51
N PRO A 15 4.32 4.42 10.57
CA PRO A 15 5.42 4.70 11.48
C PRO A 15 6.80 4.73 10.81
N ASP A 16 7.09 3.82 9.87
CA ASP A 16 8.35 3.83 9.13
C ASP A 16 8.48 5.08 8.25
N PHE A 17 7.39 5.50 7.58
CA PHE A 17 7.37 6.71 6.75
C PHE A 17 7.50 7.99 7.58
N VAL A 18 6.92 8.04 8.78
CA VAL A 18 7.08 9.17 9.71
C VAL A 18 8.54 9.32 10.13
N VAL A 19 9.19 8.21 10.50
CA VAL A 19 10.62 8.22 10.85
C VAL A 19 11.47 8.64 9.66
N THR A 20 11.17 8.14 8.46
CA THR A 20 11.84 8.53 7.22
C THR A 20 11.74 10.03 6.95
N ALA A 21 10.54 10.57 6.95
CA ALA A 21 10.31 12.00 6.72
C ALA A 21 11.02 12.86 7.77
N ASN A 22 10.98 12.44 9.03
CA ASN A 22 11.60 13.16 10.14
C ASN A 22 13.14 13.10 10.08
N ALA A 23 13.74 12.00 9.65
CA ALA A 23 15.17 11.93 9.41
C ALA A 23 15.63 12.92 8.33
N MET A 24 14.87 13.02 7.22
CA MET A 24 15.15 13.98 6.16
C MET A 24 14.97 15.44 6.59
N ARG A 25 13.96 15.71 7.42
CA ARG A 25 13.72 17.06 8.00
C ARG A 25 14.84 17.45 8.95
N GLN A 26 15.25 16.53 9.84
CA GLN A 26 16.34 16.75 10.79
C GLN A 26 17.66 17.06 10.06
N ALA A 27 17.96 16.32 8.99
CA ALA A 27 19.14 16.58 8.16
C ALA A 27 19.18 17.99 7.54
N ARG A 28 18.00 18.64 7.46
CA ARG A 28 17.80 20.00 6.94
C ARG A 28 17.54 21.04 8.06
N GLY A 29 17.79 20.68 9.32
CA GLY A 29 17.59 21.58 10.46
C GLY A 29 16.12 21.91 10.76
N MET A 30 15.17 21.13 10.24
CA MET A 30 13.73 21.35 10.44
C MET A 30 13.23 20.52 11.64
N GLN A 31 12.21 21.04 12.33
CA GLN A 31 11.54 20.30 13.40
C GLN A 31 10.81 19.06 12.88
N ALA A 32 10.70 18.04 13.73
CA ALA A 32 9.95 16.84 13.40
C ALA A 32 8.45 17.13 13.19
N LEU A 33 7.85 16.39 12.28
CA LEU A 33 6.39 16.34 12.09
C LEU A 33 5.75 15.34 13.06
N ALA A 34 4.55 15.67 13.51
CA ALA A 34 3.68 14.72 14.18
C ALA A 34 3.19 13.64 13.20
N ALA A 35 3.00 12.41 13.69
CA ALA A 35 2.59 11.28 12.87
C ALA A 35 1.24 11.53 12.17
N GLU A 36 0.33 12.21 12.84
CA GLU A 36 -1.01 12.57 12.38
C GLU A 36 -1.00 13.42 11.11
N CYS A 37 0.08 14.19 10.88
CA CYS A 37 0.21 15.00 9.67
C CYS A 37 0.51 14.13 8.43
N LEU A 38 1.31 13.07 8.59
CA LEU A 38 1.78 12.27 7.48
C LEU A 38 0.90 11.04 7.21
N ARG A 39 0.38 10.43 8.28
CA ARG A 39 -0.41 9.19 8.20
C ARG A 39 -1.53 9.22 7.16
N PRO A 40 -2.37 10.27 7.04
CA PRO A 40 -3.48 10.30 6.11
C PRO A 40 -3.08 10.19 4.63
N VAL A 41 -1.84 10.57 4.29
CA VAL A 41 -1.37 10.63 2.90
C VAL A 41 -0.44 9.47 2.51
N VAL A 42 -0.22 8.50 3.40
CA VAL A 42 0.72 7.39 3.15
C VAL A 42 0.34 6.61 1.90
N SER A 43 -0.93 6.20 1.75
CA SER A 43 -1.39 5.48 0.56
C SER A 43 -1.31 6.32 -0.73
N LYS A 44 -1.22 7.67 -0.63
CA LYS A 44 -1.01 8.53 -1.80
C LYS A 44 0.45 8.53 -2.31
N GLY A 45 1.38 7.91 -1.56
CA GLY A 45 2.76 7.65 -1.97
C GLY A 45 3.76 8.75 -1.62
N SER A 46 5.03 8.54 -1.99
CA SER A 46 6.18 9.38 -1.60
C SER A 46 6.01 10.86 -1.96
N ARG A 47 5.43 11.19 -3.13
CA ARG A 47 5.20 12.57 -3.54
C ARG A 47 4.25 13.31 -2.61
N ALA A 48 3.15 12.67 -2.21
CA ALA A 48 2.20 13.26 -1.28
C ALA A 48 2.83 13.42 0.12
N MET A 49 3.56 12.42 0.57
CA MET A 49 4.29 12.49 1.84
C MET A 49 5.34 13.60 1.84
N LEU A 50 6.10 13.77 0.75
CA LEU A 50 7.07 14.88 0.61
C LEU A 50 6.39 16.25 0.55
N ALA A 51 5.18 16.36 -0.02
CA ALA A 51 4.42 17.62 0.00
C ALA A 51 4.04 18.04 1.42
N VAL A 52 3.68 17.07 2.27
CA VAL A 52 3.41 17.31 3.70
C VAL A 52 4.70 17.56 4.47
N ALA A 53 5.76 16.82 4.18
CA ALA A 53 7.04 16.94 4.90
C ALA A 53 7.77 18.26 4.59
N PHE A 54 7.64 18.79 3.37
CA PHE A 54 8.36 19.98 2.90
C PHE A 54 7.40 20.96 2.19
N PRO A 55 6.40 21.52 2.90
CA PRO A 55 5.35 22.33 2.27
C PRO A 55 5.88 23.65 1.66
N GLN A 56 7.02 24.14 2.13
CA GLN A 56 7.62 25.39 1.65
C GLN A 56 8.49 25.23 0.39
N MET A 57 8.83 23.97 0.02
CA MET A 57 9.60 23.69 -1.19
C MET A 57 8.71 23.70 -2.43
N ALA A 58 9.27 24.11 -3.56
CA ALA A 58 8.59 23.99 -4.85
C ALA A 58 8.37 22.51 -5.21
N GLU A 59 7.37 22.23 -6.05
CA GLU A 59 7.05 20.86 -6.45
C GLU A 59 8.24 20.14 -7.12
N SER A 60 9.00 20.86 -7.97
CA SER A 60 10.19 20.31 -8.62
C SER A 60 11.29 19.91 -7.62
N GLU A 61 11.47 20.71 -6.56
CA GLU A 61 12.44 20.41 -5.50
C GLU A 61 12.00 19.17 -4.71
N ARG A 62 10.71 19.07 -4.35
CA ARG A 62 10.16 17.89 -3.68
C ARG A 62 10.27 16.63 -4.55
N GLN A 63 10.04 16.79 -5.86
CA GLN A 63 10.20 15.68 -6.81
C GLN A 63 11.65 15.18 -6.85
N ALA A 64 12.63 16.07 -6.76
CA ALA A 64 14.04 15.71 -6.70
C ALA A 64 14.42 14.97 -5.41
N LEU A 65 13.63 15.10 -4.33
CA LEU A 65 13.85 14.38 -3.07
C LEU A 65 13.31 12.95 -3.06
N VAL A 66 12.55 12.52 -4.07
CA VAL A 66 11.94 11.17 -4.09
C VAL A 66 13.00 10.06 -3.98
N PRO A 67 14.12 10.08 -4.72
CA PRO A 67 15.15 9.06 -4.56
C PRO A 67 15.71 8.99 -3.13
N GLU A 68 16.09 10.14 -2.55
CA GLU A 68 16.58 10.21 -1.17
C GLU A 68 15.55 9.66 -0.17
N PHE A 69 14.27 10.00 -0.36
CA PHE A 69 13.19 9.49 0.50
C PHE A 69 13.10 7.97 0.43
N LEU A 70 13.20 7.38 -0.76
CA LEU A 70 13.14 5.93 -0.94
C LEU A 70 14.39 5.24 -0.36
N ASP A 71 15.57 5.83 -0.50
CA ASP A 71 16.82 5.29 0.08
C ASP A 71 16.78 5.30 1.61
N VAL A 72 16.35 6.42 2.22
CA VAL A 72 16.19 6.50 3.68
C VAL A 72 15.13 5.50 4.14
N TYR A 73 13.97 5.44 3.45
CA TYR A 73 12.92 4.48 3.78
C TYR A 73 13.42 3.04 3.69
N GLN A 74 14.18 2.69 2.64
CA GLN A 74 14.74 1.35 2.48
C GLN A 74 15.61 0.93 3.69
N SER A 75 16.36 1.86 4.28
CA SER A 75 17.19 1.60 5.45
C SER A 75 16.39 1.34 6.73
N LEU A 76 15.12 1.76 6.77
CA LEU A 76 14.22 1.71 7.93
C LEU A 76 13.07 0.72 7.76
N ILE A 77 12.89 0.18 6.57
CA ILE A 77 11.72 -0.61 6.18
C ILE A 77 11.46 -1.77 7.14
N GLY A 78 10.24 -1.89 7.62
CA GLY A 78 9.79 -2.96 8.49
C GLY A 78 10.19 -2.81 9.97
N ARG A 79 10.95 -1.79 10.35
CA ARG A 79 11.41 -1.62 11.74
C ARG A 79 10.29 -1.22 12.71
N HIS A 80 9.37 -0.39 12.24
CA HIS A 80 8.27 0.15 13.05
C HIS A 80 6.90 -0.25 12.50
N ALA A 81 6.85 -0.79 11.28
CA ALA A 81 5.63 -1.29 10.68
C ALA A 81 5.02 -2.45 11.49
N ARG A 82 3.69 -2.55 11.47
CA ARG A 82 2.93 -3.61 12.16
C ARG A 82 1.82 -4.09 11.24
N LEU A 83 1.45 -5.37 11.36
CA LEU A 83 0.20 -5.84 10.78
C LEU A 83 -0.97 -5.09 11.39
N PHE A 84 -1.97 -4.76 10.59
CA PHE A 84 -3.26 -4.34 11.16
C PHE A 84 -3.87 -5.51 11.95
N ASP A 85 -4.70 -5.16 12.94
CA ASP A 85 -5.38 -6.14 13.77
C ASP A 85 -6.21 -7.10 12.91
N GLY A 86 -6.16 -8.38 13.24
CA GLY A 86 -6.88 -9.42 12.52
C GLY A 86 -6.21 -9.92 11.22
N VAL A 87 -5.25 -9.20 10.62
CA VAL A 87 -4.62 -9.60 9.35
C VAL A 87 -3.97 -10.98 9.42
N ALA A 88 -3.20 -11.26 10.48
CA ALA A 88 -2.54 -12.55 10.63
C ALA A 88 -3.54 -13.71 10.70
N SER A 89 -4.62 -13.55 11.47
CA SER A 89 -5.68 -14.55 11.59
C SER A 89 -6.47 -14.71 10.30
N MET A 90 -6.76 -13.61 9.60
CA MET A 90 -7.43 -13.63 8.30
C MET A 90 -6.61 -14.41 7.25
N LEU A 91 -5.32 -14.11 7.12
CA LEU A 91 -4.45 -14.81 6.16
C LEU A 91 -4.36 -16.32 6.48
N ASN A 92 -4.24 -16.66 7.78
CA ASN A 92 -4.24 -18.07 8.20
C ASN A 92 -5.57 -18.76 7.88
N ALA A 93 -6.71 -18.09 8.09
CA ALA A 93 -8.02 -18.64 7.77
C ALA A 93 -8.21 -18.85 6.26
N LEU A 94 -7.73 -17.92 5.43
CA LEU A 94 -7.73 -18.11 3.97
C LEU A 94 -6.94 -19.35 3.55
N GLU A 95 -5.74 -19.53 4.08
CA GLU A 95 -4.87 -20.67 3.78
C GLU A 95 -5.49 -21.99 4.26
N GLN A 96 -6.06 -22.03 5.46
CA GLN A 96 -6.77 -23.19 6.00
C GLN A 96 -8.00 -23.57 5.13
N ALA A 97 -8.65 -22.57 4.53
CA ALA A 97 -9.74 -22.77 3.58
C ALA A 97 -9.26 -23.14 2.16
N GLY A 98 -7.96 -23.37 1.96
CA GLY A 98 -7.37 -23.68 0.65
C GLY A 98 -7.33 -22.48 -0.31
N SER A 99 -7.60 -21.26 0.16
CA SER A 99 -7.51 -20.05 -0.63
C SER A 99 -6.06 -19.56 -0.70
N ARG A 100 -5.63 -19.17 -1.91
CA ARG A 100 -4.36 -18.47 -2.10
C ARG A 100 -4.58 -16.96 -1.98
N TRP A 101 -3.54 -16.27 -1.56
CA TRP A 101 -3.55 -14.80 -1.51
C TRP A 101 -2.27 -14.22 -2.12
N GLY A 102 -2.36 -12.95 -2.53
CA GLY A 102 -1.24 -12.22 -3.11
C GLY A 102 -1.31 -10.72 -2.83
N ILE A 103 -0.26 -10.02 -3.23
CA ILE A 103 -0.11 -8.58 -3.01
C ILE A 103 -0.01 -7.87 -4.37
N VAL A 104 -0.83 -6.82 -4.54
CA VAL A 104 -0.75 -5.90 -5.68
C VAL A 104 -0.73 -4.48 -5.12
N THR A 105 0.41 -3.82 -5.16
CA THR A 105 0.64 -2.52 -4.50
C THR A 105 1.27 -1.49 -5.43
N ASN A 106 1.03 -0.20 -5.17
CA ASN A 106 1.75 0.88 -5.86
C ASN A 106 3.14 1.17 -5.26
N LYS A 107 3.49 0.50 -4.16
CA LYS A 107 4.85 0.49 -3.61
C LYS A 107 5.82 -0.12 -4.62
N PRO A 108 7.04 0.41 -4.82
CA PRO A 108 8.06 -0.23 -5.65
C PRO A 108 8.28 -1.69 -5.23
N GLU A 109 8.37 -2.59 -6.23
CA GLU A 109 8.43 -4.04 -5.97
C GLU A 109 9.61 -4.42 -5.08
N TYR A 110 10.79 -3.82 -5.30
CA TYR A 110 11.97 -4.12 -4.52
C TYR A 110 11.78 -3.80 -3.02
N LEU A 111 11.06 -2.72 -2.69
CA LEU A 111 10.75 -2.38 -1.31
C LEU A 111 9.72 -3.35 -0.70
N ALA A 112 8.70 -3.72 -1.46
CA ALA A 112 7.74 -4.71 -0.99
C ALA A 112 8.41 -6.08 -0.73
N ARG A 113 9.35 -6.48 -1.59
CA ARG A 113 10.14 -7.72 -1.43
C ARG A 113 10.98 -7.75 -0.16
N LEU A 114 11.49 -6.61 0.32
CA LEU A 114 12.24 -6.52 1.59
C LEU A 114 11.38 -6.78 2.83
N ILE A 115 10.06 -6.61 2.71
CA ILE A 115 9.12 -6.80 3.82
C ILE A 115 8.72 -8.28 3.97
N LEU A 116 8.55 -9.01 2.87
CA LEU A 116 8.02 -10.37 2.89
C LEU A 116 8.78 -11.33 3.83
N PRO A 117 10.13 -11.39 3.80
CA PRO A 117 10.90 -12.25 4.71
C PRO A 117 10.69 -11.90 6.18
N GLN A 118 10.57 -10.62 6.50
CA GLN A 118 10.40 -10.15 7.88
C GLN A 118 9.06 -10.61 8.48
N LEU A 119 8.06 -10.87 7.61
CA LEU A 119 6.72 -11.35 7.98
C LEU A 119 6.54 -12.86 7.77
N GLY A 120 7.56 -13.56 7.26
CA GLY A 120 7.46 -14.97 6.90
C GLY A 120 6.52 -15.23 5.72
N TRP A 121 6.38 -14.27 4.80
CA TRP A 121 5.43 -14.32 3.68
C TRP A 121 6.03 -14.76 2.35
N GLU A 122 7.33 -15.01 2.27
CA GLU A 122 8.03 -15.37 1.02
C GLU A 122 7.41 -16.58 0.32
N GLN A 123 7.00 -17.60 1.08
CA GLN A 123 6.39 -18.84 0.55
C GLN A 123 4.86 -18.81 0.61
N ARG A 124 4.28 -17.89 1.35
CA ARG A 124 2.82 -17.78 1.56
C ARG A 124 2.16 -16.87 0.53
N CYS A 125 2.81 -15.77 0.16
CA CYS A 125 2.34 -14.82 -0.84
C CYS A 125 2.48 -15.44 -2.24
N ALA A 126 1.37 -15.81 -2.86
CA ALA A 126 1.34 -16.53 -4.13
C ALA A 126 1.79 -15.64 -5.32
N VAL A 127 1.62 -14.32 -5.22
CA VAL A 127 2.05 -13.35 -6.23
C VAL A 127 2.31 -12.01 -5.56
N LEU A 128 3.37 -11.32 -6.00
CA LEU A 128 3.65 -9.93 -5.69
C LEU A 128 3.75 -9.14 -6.99
N ILE A 129 2.97 -8.05 -7.09
CA ILE A 129 3.07 -7.04 -8.15
C ILE A 129 3.28 -5.70 -7.45
N GLY A 130 4.41 -5.07 -7.69
CA GLY A 130 4.73 -3.73 -7.20
C GLY A 130 4.36 -2.66 -8.22
N GLY A 131 4.48 -1.39 -7.84
CA GLY A 131 4.11 -0.24 -8.66
C GLY A 131 4.98 0.01 -9.89
N ASP A 132 6.10 -0.69 -9.99
CA ASP A 132 7.07 -0.64 -11.08
C ASP A 132 7.31 -2.02 -11.75
N THR A 133 6.55 -3.04 -11.35
CA THR A 133 6.63 -4.39 -11.95
C THR A 133 6.15 -4.43 -13.40
N LEU A 134 5.19 -3.58 -13.74
CA LEU A 134 4.54 -3.51 -15.05
C LEU A 134 4.57 -2.07 -15.59
N ALA A 135 4.19 -1.90 -16.84
CA ALA A 135 4.11 -0.57 -17.46
C ALA A 135 3.06 0.33 -16.79
N GLU A 136 2.03 -0.27 -16.20
CA GLU A 136 0.92 0.42 -15.57
C GLU A 136 0.79 0.01 -14.09
N ARG A 137 0.25 0.92 -13.29
CA ARG A 137 -0.04 0.72 -11.85
C ARG A 137 -1.48 1.12 -11.53
N LYS A 138 -2.00 0.75 -10.34
CA LYS A 138 -3.33 1.17 -9.90
C LYS A 138 -3.47 2.71 -9.97
N PRO A 139 -4.57 3.24 -10.54
CA PRO A 139 -5.86 2.62 -10.77
C PRO A 139 -6.01 1.84 -12.09
N HIS A 140 -4.97 1.69 -12.92
CA HIS A 140 -5.06 0.87 -14.12
C HIS A 140 -5.30 -0.61 -13.75
N PRO A 141 -6.17 -1.37 -14.49
CA PRO A 141 -6.52 -2.75 -14.14
C PRO A 141 -5.40 -3.78 -14.36
N LEU A 142 -4.41 -3.46 -15.18
CA LEU A 142 -3.35 -4.39 -15.61
C LEU A 142 -2.67 -5.13 -14.44
N PRO A 143 -2.28 -4.49 -13.32
CA PRO A 143 -1.65 -5.19 -12.20
C PRO A 143 -2.52 -6.30 -11.61
N LEU A 144 -3.82 -6.05 -11.47
CA LEU A 144 -4.76 -7.03 -10.91
C LEU A 144 -5.01 -8.18 -11.90
N GLN A 145 -5.17 -7.87 -13.18
CA GLN A 145 -5.33 -8.87 -14.25
C GLN A 145 -4.11 -9.80 -14.34
N VAL A 146 -2.90 -9.24 -14.32
CA VAL A 146 -1.65 -10.01 -14.34
C VAL A 146 -1.48 -10.84 -13.08
N ALA A 147 -1.84 -10.29 -11.91
CA ALA A 147 -1.79 -11.05 -10.66
C ALA A 147 -2.74 -12.26 -10.69
N ALA A 148 -3.99 -12.06 -11.11
CA ALA A 148 -4.96 -13.14 -11.28
C ALA A 148 -4.46 -14.20 -12.28
N GLN A 149 -3.95 -13.77 -13.43
CA GLN A 149 -3.37 -14.67 -14.43
C GLN A 149 -2.20 -15.50 -13.88
N ARG A 150 -1.27 -14.87 -13.14
CA ARG A 150 -0.10 -15.58 -12.56
C ARG A 150 -0.50 -16.63 -11.53
N ILE A 151 -1.63 -16.44 -10.84
CA ILE A 151 -2.17 -17.42 -9.90
C ILE A 151 -3.01 -18.50 -10.62
N GLY A 152 -3.37 -18.29 -11.89
CA GLY A 152 -4.16 -19.21 -12.71
C GLY A 152 -5.67 -19.06 -12.55
N TRP A 153 -6.15 -17.84 -12.21
CA TRP A 153 -7.57 -17.53 -12.03
C TRP A 153 -8.02 -16.38 -12.91
N ALA A 154 -9.28 -16.39 -13.28
CA ALA A 154 -9.89 -15.24 -13.94
C ALA A 154 -10.22 -14.14 -12.91
N PRO A 155 -10.10 -12.83 -13.26
CA PRO A 155 -10.31 -11.74 -12.32
C PRO A 155 -11.63 -11.80 -11.55
N GLN A 156 -12.73 -12.19 -12.19
CA GLN A 156 -14.06 -12.29 -11.57
C GLN A 156 -14.16 -13.39 -10.46
N HIS A 157 -13.18 -14.25 -10.36
CA HIS A 157 -13.08 -15.27 -9.30
C HIS A 157 -12.03 -14.92 -8.24
N CYS A 158 -11.51 -13.71 -8.30
CA CYS A 158 -10.64 -13.12 -7.28
C CYS A 158 -11.40 -12.01 -6.56
N VAL A 159 -10.93 -11.65 -5.37
CA VAL A 159 -11.38 -10.46 -4.64
C VAL A 159 -10.19 -9.56 -4.41
N TYR A 160 -10.35 -8.27 -4.61
CA TYR A 160 -9.32 -7.29 -4.28
C TYR A 160 -9.70 -6.49 -3.03
N VAL A 161 -8.75 -6.33 -2.11
CA VAL A 161 -8.93 -5.58 -0.86
C VAL A 161 -7.92 -4.43 -0.82
N GLY A 162 -8.39 -3.21 -0.61
CA GLY A 162 -7.51 -2.04 -0.53
C GLY A 162 -8.14 -0.87 0.22
N ASP A 163 -7.34 0.13 0.60
CA ASP A 163 -7.74 1.27 1.44
C ASP A 163 -7.76 2.62 0.70
N ASP A 164 -7.58 2.61 -0.62
CA ASP A 164 -7.54 3.83 -1.45
C ASP A 164 -8.52 3.72 -2.63
N ALA A 165 -9.09 4.84 -3.07
CA ALA A 165 -9.99 4.87 -4.23
C ALA A 165 -9.40 4.21 -5.49
N ARG A 166 -8.08 4.30 -5.69
CA ARG A 166 -7.37 3.67 -6.83
C ARG A 166 -7.44 2.14 -6.79
N ASP A 167 -7.58 1.56 -5.61
CA ASP A 167 -7.74 0.12 -5.41
C ASP A 167 -9.06 -0.35 -5.98
N ILE A 168 -10.12 0.35 -5.59
CA ILE A 168 -11.48 0.04 -6.02
C ILE A 168 -11.65 0.33 -7.51
N GLN A 169 -11.08 1.44 -8.02
CA GLN A 169 -11.09 1.74 -9.45
C GLN A 169 -10.36 0.67 -10.28
N ALA A 170 -9.18 0.20 -9.81
CA ALA A 170 -8.46 -0.86 -10.49
C ALA A 170 -9.23 -2.19 -10.48
N ALA A 171 -9.86 -2.54 -9.37
CA ALA A 171 -10.66 -3.75 -9.23
C ALA A 171 -11.89 -3.71 -10.14
N SER A 172 -12.64 -2.61 -10.13
CA SER A 172 -13.78 -2.39 -11.00
C SER A 172 -13.40 -2.50 -12.48
N ALA A 173 -12.32 -1.81 -12.89
CA ALA A 173 -11.80 -1.86 -14.26
C ALA A 173 -11.29 -3.25 -14.67
N ALA A 174 -10.87 -4.09 -13.71
CA ALA A 174 -10.46 -5.47 -13.92
C ALA A 174 -11.63 -6.47 -13.89
N ALA A 175 -12.87 -6.02 -13.66
CA ALA A 175 -14.04 -6.85 -13.37
C ALA A 175 -13.81 -7.81 -12.19
N MET A 176 -13.13 -7.35 -11.16
CA MET A 176 -12.78 -8.07 -9.94
C MET A 176 -13.61 -7.52 -8.78
N PRO A 177 -14.35 -8.35 -8.03
CA PRO A 177 -14.99 -7.96 -6.79
C PRO A 177 -14.05 -7.24 -5.83
N SER A 178 -14.53 -6.21 -5.14
CA SER A 178 -13.71 -5.29 -4.34
C SER A 178 -14.20 -5.11 -2.91
N VAL A 179 -13.24 -4.95 -2.00
CA VAL A 179 -13.50 -4.61 -0.60
C VAL A 179 -12.69 -3.36 -0.24
N ALA A 180 -13.38 -2.32 0.22
CA ALA A 180 -12.75 -1.14 0.78
C ALA A 180 -12.40 -1.38 2.25
N ALA A 181 -11.11 -1.34 2.59
CA ALA A 181 -10.59 -1.47 3.94
C ALA A 181 -10.68 -0.11 4.66
N LEU A 182 -11.60 0.00 5.62
CA LEU A 182 -11.88 1.30 6.29
C LEU A 182 -10.90 1.64 7.41
N TRP A 183 -9.98 0.76 7.76
CA TRP A 183 -8.93 0.98 8.78
C TRP A 183 -7.66 1.62 8.24
N GLY A 184 -7.54 1.77 6.91
CA GLY A 184 -6.35 2.28 6.23
C GLY A 184 -6.15 3.79 6.32
N TYR A 185 -5.37 4.34 5.40
CA TYR A 185 -4.96 5.73 5.40
C TYR A 185 -5.85 6.57 4.49
N ARG A 186 -6.47 7.60 5.06
CA ARG A 186 -7.35 8.47 4.28
C ARG A 186 -7.13 9.93 4.65
N PRO A 187 -6.96 10.82 3.66
CA PRO A 187 -7.04 12.25 3.88
C PRO A 187 -8.44 12.68 4.32
N ASP A 188 -8.52 13.80 5.03
CA ASP A 188 -9.81 14.41 5.36
C ASP A 188 -10.61 14.68 4.09
N GLY A 189 -11.89 14.33 4.12
CA GLY A 189 -12.81 14.50 2.99
C GLY A 189 -12.77 13.37 1.94
N ASP A 190 -11.90 12.38 2.06
CA ASP A 190 -11.91 11.18 1.21
C ASP A 190 -12.95 10.18 1.76
N ASP A 191 -14.14 10.17 1.18
CA ASP A 191 -15.27 9.34 1.61
C ASP A 191 -15.28 8.00 0.85
N PRO A 192 -15.03 6.85 1.52
CA PRO A 192 -15.05 5.54 0.89
C PRO A 192 -16.40 5.13 0.31
N ALA A 193 -17.50 5.70 0.77
CA ALA A 193 -18.82 5.45 0.20
C ALA A 193 -18.92 5.91 -1.27
N LEU A 194 -18.07 6.86 -1.67
CA LEU A 194 -18.01 7.35 -3.05
C LEU A 194 -17.12 6.48 -3.96
N TRP A 195 -16.35 5.54 -3.42
CA TRP A 195 -15.46 4.69 -4.23
C TRP A 195 -16.18 3.60 -4.98
N GLN A 196 -17.43 3.27 -4.57
CA GLN A 196 -18.27 2.23 -5.18
C GLN A 196 -17.68 0.81 -5.05
N ALA A 197 -17.07 0.51 -3.90
CA ALA A 197 -16.65 -0.84 -3.58
C ALA A 197 -17.87 -1.77 -3.39
N ASP A 198 -17.76 -3.05 -3.77
CA ASP A 198 -18.82 -4.02 -3.56
C ASP A 198 -19.11 -4.26 -2.08
N VAL A 199 -18.07 -4.18 -1.25
CA VAL A 199 -18.14 -4.31 0.23
C VAL A 199 -17.27 -3.25 0.89
N MET A 200 -17.71 -2.72 2.03
CA MET A 200 -16.91 -1.91 2.95
C MET A 200 -16.69 -2.69 4.23
N ALA A 201 -15.43 -2.88 4.63
CA ALA A 201 -15.06 -3.57 5.85
C ALA A 201 -14.42 -2.61 6.86
N ALA A 202 -14.95 -2.56 8.08
CA ALA A 202 -14.45 -1.67 9.15
C ALA A 202 -13.33 -2.32 9.99
N THR A 203 -13.26 -3.64 10.02
CA THR A 203 -12.28 -4.47 10.73
C THR A 203 -12.03 -5.77 9.99
#